data_e55d07dd0184226861feb0584bb307d9
#
_entry.id   e55d07dd0184226861feb0584bb307d9
#
_cell.length_a   1.000
_cell.length_b   1.000
_cell.length_c   1.000
_cell.angle_alpha   90.00
_cell.angle_beta   90.00
_cell.angle_gamma   90.00
#
_symmetry.space_group_name_H-M   'P 1'
#
loop_
_entity.id
_entity.type
_entity.pdbx_description
1 polymer ?
#
loop_
_entity_poly.entity_id
_entity_poly.type
_entity_poly.pdbx_seq_one_letter_code
_entity_poly.pdbx_strand_id
1 'polypeptide(L)'
;IGIPTGFPRYDHAIGGGLRRKCVDLVSARPKVGKSVFADNVALNVASDGVPVLVLDTEMSKEDHLNRIIANLSNVPINDVATGKFVDDDEKHEKVYDAVEHIESIPYSYVSVAGKPFEQILNIIKRWIMQEVKMDENGKTNECVVVYDYLKLMSSNSITNNIQEYQALGFQITALHNLCVKYDFPCLSFVQLNRDGITKESTDAVSGSDRLIWLCTSFSIFKLKSPEEL
;
A
#
# COMPACT_ATOMS: atom_id res chain seq x y z
N ILE A 1 3.49 -9.46 18.22
CA ILE A 1 4.51 -9.26 17.17
C ILE A 1 3.71 -9.00 15.90
N GLY A 2 4.12 -8.00 15.12
CA GLY A 2 3.48 -7.66 13.85
C GLY A 2 3.98 -8.56 12.71
N ILE A 3 3.31 -8.45 11.55
CA ILE A 3 3.71 -9.13 10.32
C ILE A 3 4.91 -8.38 9.73
N PRO A 4 6.06 -9.04 9.48
CA PRO A 4 7.23 -8.39 8.90
C PRO A 4 6.95 -7.85 7.49
N THR A 5 7.45 -6.66 7.19
CA THR A 5 7.31 -6.05 5.86
C THR A 5 8.41 -6.46 4.88
N GLY A 6 9.45 -7.15 5.38
CA GLY A 6 10.69 -7.41 4.65
C GLY A 6 11.70 -6.26 4.72
N PHE A 7 11.38 -5.18 5.44
CA PHE A 7 12.27 -4.05 5.70
C PHE A 7 12.58 -3.94 7.20
N PRO A 8 13.62 -4.61 7.73
CA PRO A 8 13.85 -4.74 9.17
C PRO A 8 13.95 -3.42 9.93
N ARG A 9 14.54 -2.38 9.32
CA ARG A 9 14.63 -1.05 9.93
C ARG A 9 13.26 -0.39 10.05
N TYR A 10 12.42 -0.55 9.04
CA TYR A 10 11.05 -0.05 9.07
C TYR A 10 10.22 -0.81 10.09
N ASP A 11 10.30 -2.14 10.10
CA ASP A 11 9.62 -3.00 11.06
C ASP A 11 9.97 -2.62 12.50
N HIS A 12 11.25 -2.40 12.78
CA HIS A 12 11.71 -1.94 14.09
C HIS A 12 11.11 -0.58 14.46
N ALA A 13 11.09 0.37 13.51
CA ALA A 13 10.59 1.72 13.75
C ALA A 13 9.08 1.77 14.04
N ILE A 14 8.28 0.87 13.43
CA ILE A 14 6.83 0.79 13.69
C ILE A 14 6.45 -0.15 14.83
N GLY A 15 7.43 -0.67 15.55
CA GLY A 15 7.20 -1.50 16.75
C GLY A 15 7.09 -3.00 16.50
N GLY A 16 7.76 -3.52 15.47
CA GLY A 16 7.92 -4.96 15.20
C GLY A 16 7.04 -5.49 14.08
N GLY A 17 6.84 -4.72 13.01
CA GLY A 17 6.05 -5.07 11.84
C GLY A 17 4.59 -4.59 11.89
N LEU A 18 3.80 -4.96 10.89
CA LEU A 18 2.41 -4.54 10.75
C LEU A 18 1.51 -5.26 11.77
N ARG A 19 0.93 -4.51 12.67
CA ARG A 19 0.14 -5.05 13.79
C ARG A 19 -1.35 -5.05 13.50
N ARG A 20 -2.04 -6.09 13.92
CA ARG A 20 -3.50 -6.21 13.85
C ARG A 20 -4.18 -5.00 14.49
N LYS A 21 -5.34 -4.61 13.95
CA LYS A 21 -6.14 -3.44 14.39
C LYS A 21 -5.43 -2.09 14.22
N CYS A 22 -4.34 -2.07 13.46
CA CYS A 22 -3.53 -0.89 13.25
C CYS A 22 -3.61 -0.40 11.81
N VAL A 23 -3.52 0.91 11.66
CA VAL A 23 -3.29 1.58 10.38
C VAL A 23 -1.93 2.25 10.47
N ASP A 24 -0.97 1.73 9.71
CA ASP A 24 0.34 2.33 9.54
C ASP A 24 0.30 3.22 8.31
N LEU A 25 0.56 4.51 8.49
CA LEU A 25 0.44 5.52 7.45
C LEU A 25 1.83 5.99 7.00
N VAL A 26 2.10 5.87 5.71
CA VAL A 26 3.33 6.36 5.09
C VAL A 26 3.01 7.57 4.22
N SER A 27 3.63 8.68 4.55
CA SER A 27 3.53 9.91 3.80
C SER A 27 4.73 10.06 2.88
N ALA A 28 4.49 10.38 1.61
CA ALA A 28 5.55 10.53 0.62
C ALA A 28 5.20 11.60 -0.40
N ARG A 29 6.24 12.21 -0.98
CA ARG A 29 6.07 13.07 -2.15
C ARG A 29 5.86 12.23 -3.41
N PRO A 30 5.26 12.80 -4.45
CA PRO A 30 5.22 12.17 -5.75
C PRO A 30 6.61 11.75 -6.22
N LYS A 31 6.72 10.58 -6.86
CA LYS A 31 7.94 10.08 -7.52
C LYS A 31 9.13 9.75 -6.61
N VAL A 32 8.96 9.62 -5.30
CA VAL A 32 10.01 9.17 -4.37
C VAL A 32 10.05 7.65 -4.17
N GLY A 33 9.19 6.89 -4.87
CA GLY A 33 9.19 5.43 -4.78
C GLY A 33 8.14 4.84 -3.83
N LYS A 34 7.11 5.60 -3.45
CA LYS A 34 6.03 5.17 -2.57
C LYS A 34 5.39 3.85 -3.02
N SER A 35 4.93 3.77 -4.27
CA SER A 35 4.29 2.57 -4.81
C SER A 35 5.25 1.39 -4.94
N VAL A 36 6.54 1.65 -5.25
CA VAL A 36 7.57 0.60 -5.26
C VAL A 36 7.76 0.01 -3.86
N PHE A 37 7.76 0.85 -2.82
CA PHE A 37 7.82 0.38 -1.44
C PHE A 37 6.57 -0.45 -1.08
N ALA A 38 5.37 0.03 -1.44
CA ALA A 38 4.12 -0.68 -1.23
C ALA A 38 4.12 -2.07 -1.91
N ASP A 39 4.54 -2.13 -3.17
CA ASP A 39 4.63 -3.36 -3.95
C ASP A 39 5.62 -4.36 -3.32
N ASN A 40 6.80 -3.90 -2.90
CA ASN A 40 7.78 -4.77 -2.26
C ASN A 40 7.30 -5.30 -0.89
N VAL A 41 6.65 -4.47 -0.07
CA VAL A 41 6.02 -4.94 1.18
C VAL A 41 4.99 -6.02 0.89
N ALA A 42 4.11 -5.78 -0.08
CA ALA A 42 3.06 -6.73 -0.45
C ALA A 42 3.64 -8.06 -0.97
N LEU A 43 4.68 -7.99 -1.82
CA LEU A 43 5.37 -9.19 -2.32
C LEU A 43 6.08 -9.96 -1.21
N ASN A 44 6.80 -9.28 -0.33
CA ASN A 44 7.50 -9.94 0.78
C ASN A 44 6.51 -10.68 1.69
N VAL A 45 5.44 -10.00 2.10
CA VAL A 45 4.40 -10.59 2.96
C VAL A 45 3.70 -11.77 2.29
N ALA A 46 3.35 -11.64 1.01
CA ALA A 46 2.71 -12.73 0.27
C ALA A 46 3.66 -13.93 0.05
N SER A 47 4.95 -13.67 -0.21
CA SER A 47 5.98 -14.71 -0.35
C SER A 47 6.20 -15.50 0.95
N ASP A 48 5.94 -14.88 2.10
CA ASP A 48 5.93 -15.56 3.41
C ASP A 48 4.62 -16.34 3.65
N GLY A 49 3.72 -16.41 2.69
CA GLY A 49 2.47 -17.17 2.73
C GLY A 49 1.32 -16.44 3.42
N VAL A 50 1.47 -15.16 3.76
CA VAL A 50 0.41 -14.34 4.36
C VAL A 50 -0.42 -13.69 3.26
N PRO A 51 -1.76 -13.88 3.22
CA PRO A 51 -2.63 -13.24 2.24
C PRO A 51 -2.53 -11.72 2.26
N VAL A 52 -2.33 -11.14 1.08
CA VAL A 52 -2.24 -9.69 0.89
C VAL A 52 -3.28 -9.21 -0.11
N LEU A 53 -3.97 -8.12 0.22
CA LEU A 53 -4.79 -7.36 -0.71
C LEU A 53 -4.13 -6.01 -0.99
N VAL A 54 -3.77 -5.79 -2.25
CA VAL A 54 -3.30 -4.48 -2.73
C VAL A 54 -4.45 -3.74 -3.39
N LEU A 55 -4.74 -2.55 -2.88
CA LEU A 55 -5.73 -1.61 -3.43
C LEU A 55 -4.98 -0.42 -4.02
N ASP A 56 -5.14 -0.18 -5.31
CA ASP A 56 -4.42 0.87 -6.04
C ASP A 56 -5.41 1.86 -6.65
N THR A 57 -5.21 3.14 -6.41
CA THR A 57 -6.06 4.23 -6.90
C THR A 57 -5.63 4.82 -8.23
N GLU A 58 -4.48 4.45 -8.76
CA GLU A 58 -3.88 5.09 -9.94
C GLU A 58 -3.67 4.14 -11.12
N MET A 59 -3.23 2.91 -10.87
CA MET A 59 -2.79 2.00 -11.93
C MET A 59 -3.89 1.05 -12.40
N SER A 60 -3.79 0.67 -13.67
CA SER A 60 -4.52 -0.47 -14.21
C SER A 60 -3.95 -1.79 -13.67
N LYS A 61 -4.75 -2.86 -13.73
CA LYS A 61 -4.27 -4.19 -13.35
C LYS A 61 -3.09 -4.65 -14.21
N GLU A 62 -3.15 -4.34 -15.50
CA GLU A 62 -2.11 -4.70 -16.47
C GLU A 62 -0.78 -3.99 -16.17
N ASP A 63 -0.82 -2.67 -15.96
CA ASP A 63 0.38 -1.89 -15.63
C ASP A 63 1.00 -2.34 -14.31
N HIS A 64 0.17 -2.66 -13.32
CA HIS A 64 0.64 -3.19 -12.05
C HIS A 64 1.32 -4.54 -12.21
N LEU A 65 0.70 -5.50 -12.92
CA LEU A 65 1.30 -6.81 -13.18
C LEU A 65 2.62 -6.70 -13.93
N ASN A 66 2.71 -5.86 -14.96
CA ASN A 66 3.96 -5.63 -15.68
C ASN A 66 5.08 -5.12 -14.76
N ARG A 67 4.74 -4.22 -13.81
CA ARG A 67 5.67 -3.73 -12.81
C ARG A 67 6.15 -4.82 -11.86
N ILE A 68 5.23 -5.63 -11.35
CA ILE A 68 5.55 -6.73 -10.42
C ILE A 68 6.42 -7.78 -11.11
N ILE A 69 6.06 -8.19 -12.33
CA ILE A 69 6.85 -9.14 -13.12
C ILE A 69 8.25 -8.58 -13.41
N ALA A 70 8.35 -7.31 -13.81
CA ALA A 70 9.65 -6.66 -14.04
C ALA A 70 10.51 -6.62 -12.77
N ASN A 71 9.89 -6.37 -11.61
CA ASN A 71 10.58 -6.37 -10.31
C ASN A 71 11.11 -7.76 -9.95
N LEU A 72 10.29 -8.79 -10.06
CA LEU A 72 10.64 -10.17 -9.71
C LEU A 72 11.66 -10.77 -10.69
N SER A 73 11.49 -10.54 -11.99
CA SER A 73 12.35 -11.11 -13.03
C SER A 73 13.65 -10.34 -13.23
N ASN A 74 13.75 -9.10 -12.71
CA ASN A 74 14.81 -8.14 -13.00
C ASN A 74 14.97 -7.87 -14.52
N VAL A 75 13.88 -8.00 -15.28
CA VAL A 75 13.78 -7.65 -16.70
C VAL A 75 13.21 -6.24 -16.82
N PRO A 76 13.73 -5.39 -17.72
CA PRO A 76 13.18 -4.03 -17.89
C PRO A 76 11.69 -4.05 -18.15
N ILE A 77 10.95 -3.18 -17.46
CA ILE A 77 9.49 -3.11 -17.56
C ILE A 77 9.00 -2.92 -19.01
N ASN A 78 9.78 -2.21 -19.82
CA ASN A 78 9.44 -1.98 -21.22
C ASN A 78 9.50 -3.28 -22.04
N ASP A 79 10.45 -4.17 -21.72
CA ASP A 79 10.57 -5.47 -22.39
C ASP A 79 9.42 -6.40 -21.95
N VAL A 80 9.03 -6.35 -20.69
CA VAL A 80 7.86 -7.10 -20.16
C VAL A 80 6.59 -6.61 -20.84
N ALA A 81 6.31 -5.30 -20.80
CA ALA A 81 5.09 -4.71 -21.33
C ALA A 81 4.92 -4.85 -22.85
N THR A 82 6.03 -4.91 -23.60
CA THR A 82 6.00 -5.05 -25.07
C THR A 82 6.18 -6.48 -25.56
N GLY A 83 6.45 -7.43 -24.67
CA GLY A 83 6.70 -8.83 -25.03
C GLY A 83 8.08 -9.10 -25.63
N LYS A 84 8.98 -8.11 -25.66
CA LYS A 84 10.34 -8.26 -26.23
C LYS A 84 11.21 -9.27 -25.50
N PHE A 85 10.86 -9.64 -24.28
CA PHE A 85 11.56 -10.66 -23.51
C PHE A 85 11.48 -12.06 -24.17
N VAL A 86 10.50 -12.29 -25.06
CA VAL A 86 10.31 -13.58 -25.74
C VAL A 86 11.43 -13.93 -26.70
N ASP A 87 12.10 -12.90 -27.24
CA ASP A 87 13.21 -13.06 -28.20
C ASP A 87 14.57 -13.36 -27.54
N ASP A 88 14.60 -13.43 -26.20
CA ASP A 88 15.80 -13.64 -25.39
C ASP A 88 15.51 -14.77 -24.38
N ASP A 89 16.13 -15.93 -24.56
CA ASP A 89 15.87 -17.13 -23.77
C ASP A 89 16.06 -16.91 -22.27
N GLU A 90 17.09 -16.14 -21.87
CA GLU A 90 17.35 -15.84 -20.46
C GLU A 90 16.25 -14.95 -19.84
N LYS A 91 15.84 -13.91 -20.56
CA LYS A 91 14.75 -13.04 -20.11
C LYS A 91 13.42 -13.77 -20.07
N HIS A 92 13.19 -14.63 -21.06
CA HIS A 92 11.99 -15.44 -21.15
C HIS A 92 11.86 -16.35 -19.91
N GLU A 93 12.90 -17.08 -19.55
CA GLU A 93 12.91 -17.93 -18.35
C GLU A 93 12.66 -17.12 -17.07
N LYS A 94 13.36 -15.99 -16.88
CA LYS A 94 13.18 -15.11 -15.72
C LYS A 94 11.76 -14.57 -15.60
N VAL A 95 11.13 -14.20 -16.72
CA VAL A 95 9.75 -13.70 -16.71
C VAL A 95 8.76 -14.82 -16.38
N TYR A 96 8.98 -16.02 -16.92
CA TYR A 96 8.16 -17.20 -16.61
C TYR A 96 8.24 -17.56 -15.12
N ASP A 97 9.44 -17.62 -14.54
CA ASP A 97 9.63 -17.89 -13.11
C ASP A 97 8.94 -16.83 -12.25
N ALA A 98 8.98 -15.57 -12.66
CA ALA A 98 8.29 -14.49 -11.97
C ALA A 98 6.76 -14.64 -12.02
N VAL A 99 6.20 -15.08 -13.14
CA VAL A 99 4.77 -15.35 -13.29
C VAL A 99 4.36 -16.56 -12.42
N GLU A 100 5.10 -17.67 -12.48
CA GLU A 100 4.84 -18.82 -11.61
C GLU A 100 4.88 -18.45 -10.13
N HIS A 101 5.86 -17.62 -9.74
CA HIS A 101 5.96 -17.17 -8.36
C HIS A 101 4.73 -16.38 -7.94
N ILE A 102 4.30 -15.38 -8.73
CA ILE A 102 3.13 -14.54 -8.37
C ILE A 102 1.83 -15.36 -8.32
N GLU A 103 1.69 -16.37 -9.17
CA GLU A 103 0.54 -17.27 -9.16
C GLU A 103 0.53 -18.23 -7.97
N SER A 104 1.71 -18.53 -7.40
CA SER A 104 1.86 -19.46 -6.27
C SER A 104 1.64 -18.80 -4.90
N ILE A 105 1.71 -17.47 -4.79
CA ILE A 105 1.60 -16.73 -3.53
C ILE A 105 0.20 -16.13 -3.34
N PRO A 106 -0.27 -15.95 -2.09
CA PRO A 106 -1.60 -15.39 -1.81
C PRO A 106 -1.65 -13.86 -2.00
N TYR A 107 -1.43 -13.42 -3.24
CA TYR A 107 -1.38 -12.02 -3.64
C TYR A 107 -2.63 -11.61 -4.41
N SER A 108 -3.41 -10.69 -3.87
CA SER A 108 -4.62 -10.14 -4.50
C SER A 108 -4.42 -8.67 -4.85
N TYR A 109 -4.76 -8.29 -6.07
CA TYR A 109 -4.70 -6.91 -6.55
C TYR A 109 -6.05 -6.43 -7.07
N VAL A 110 -6.47 -5.23 -6.66
CA VAL A 110 -7.69 -4.59 -7.14
C VAL A 110 -7.40 -3.11 -7.46
N SER A 111 -7.58 -2.73 -8.73
CA SER A 111 -7.62 -1.32 -9.10
C SER A 111 -8.93 -0.71 -8.61
N VAL A 112 -8.81 0.31 -7.76
CA VAL A 112 -9.93 1.02 -7.16
C VAL A 112 -10.04 2.46 -7.69
N ALA A 113 -9.38 2.75 -8.81
CA ALA A 113 -9.42 4.05 -9.45
C ALA A 113 -10.87 4.49 -9.71
N GLY A 114 -11.23 5.69 -9.26
CA GLY A 114 -12.55 6.25 -9.42
C GLY A 114 -13.68 5.64 -8.57
N LYS A 115 -13.38 4.64 -7.74
CA LYS A 115 -14.39 4.03 -6.86
C LYS A 115 -14.62 4.89 -5.61
N PRO A 116 -15.88 5.06 -5.16
CA PRO A 116 -16.19 5.66 -3.87
C PRO A 116 -15.52 4.91 -2.71
N PHE A 117 -15.09 5.64 -1.68
CA PHE A 117 -14.38 5.05 -0.54
C PHE A 117 -15.16 3.93 0.16
N GLU A 118 -16.48 4.08 0.27
CA GLU A 118 -17.36 3.04 0.83
C GLU A 118 -17.32 1.73 0.03
N GLN A 119 -17.20 1.82 -1.30
CA GLN A 119 -17.04 0.62 -2.14
C GLN A 119 -15.68 -0.04 -1.89
N ILE A 120 -14.64 0.75 -1.64
CA ILE A 120 -13.31 0.23 -1.29
C ILE A 120 -13.36 -0.54 0.02
N LEU A 121 -14.01 -0.01 1.06
CA LEU A 121 -14.23 -0.72 2.31
C LEU A 121 -15.02 -2.03 2.12
N ASN A 122 -15.98 -2.04 1.21
CA ASN A 122 -16.74 -3.27 0.88
C ASN A 122 -15.89 -4.30 0.12
N ILE A 123 -14.94 -3.87 -0.70
CA ILE A 123 -13.96 -4.77 -1.35
C ILE A 123 -13.11 -5.45 -0.29
N ILE A 124 -12.58 -4.72 0.69
CA ILE A 124 -11.81 -5.29 1.81
C ILE A 124 -12.64 -6.34 2.56
N LYS A 125 -13.86 -5.99 2.96
CA LYS A 125 -14.76 -6.92 3.67
C LYS A 125 -15.01 -8.20 2.89
N ARG A 126 -15.31 -8.08 1.59
CA ARG A 126 -15.57 -9.22 0.72
C ARG A 126 -14.35 -10.11 0.59
N TRP A 127 -13.18 -9.52 0.38
CA TRP A 127 -11.92 -10.26 0.28
C TRP A 127 -11.62 -11.03 1.58
N ILE A 128 -11.79 -10.39 2.75
CA ILE A 128 -11.64 -11.06 4.05
C ILE A 128 -12.57 -12.27 4.13
N MET A 129 -13.85 -12.12 3.77
CA MET A 129 -14.84 -13.20 3.89
C MET A 129 -14.61 -14.35 2.91
N GLN A 130 -14.13 -14.07 1.70
CA GLN A 130 -13.99 -15.04 0.62
C GLN A 130 -12.63 -15.72 0.61
N GLU A 131 -11.55 -14.95 0.75
CA GLU A 131 -10.18 -15.43 0.57
C GLU A 131 -9.48 -15.72 1.91
N VAL A 132 -9.52 -14.78 2.84
CA VAL A 132 -8.80 -14.90 4.12
C VAL A 132 -9.56 -15.80 5.10
N LYS A 133 -10.89 -15.60 5.16
CA LYS A 133 -11.81 -16.26 6.09
C LYS A 133 -11.57 -15.86 7.56
N MET A 134 -12.45 -16.32 8.42
CA MET A 134 -12.36 -16.12 9.86
C MET A 134 -12.18 -17.45 10.57
N ASP A 135 -11.55 -17.41 11.74
CA ASP A 135 -11.47 -18.55 12.63
C ASP A 135 -12.83 -18.83 13.32
N GLU A 136 -12.89 -19.90 14.12
CA GLU A 136 -14.09 -20.30 14.86
C GLU A 136 -14.57 -19.27 15.88
N ASN A 137 -13.71 -18.32 16.29
CA ASN A 137 -14.04 -17.24 17.20
C ASN A 137 -14.48 -15.96 16.47
N GLY A 138 -14.61 -16.01 15.13
CA GLY A 138 -14.96 -14.85 14.30
C GLY A 138 -13.84 -13.84 14.12
N LYS A 139 -12.59 -14.23 14.39
CA LYS A 139 -11.40 -13.42 14.18
C LYS A 139 -10.83 -13.70 12.80
N THR A 140 -10.49 -12.66 12.06
CA THR A 140 -9.85 -12.78 10.74
C THR A 140 -8.53 -13.54 10.84
N ASN A 141 -8.28 -14.50 9.96
CA ASN A 141 -6.99 -15.14 9.81
C ASN A 141 -5.91 -14.10 9.47
N GLU A 142 -4.64 -14.49 9.55
CA GLU A 142 -3.54 -13.56 9.28
C GLU A 142 -3.60 -13.04 7.84
N CYS A 143 -3.52 -11.73 7.68
CA CYS A 143 -3.56 -11.08 6.37
C CYS A 143 -3.09 -9.63 6.47
N VAL A 144 -2.79 -9.00 5.36
CA VAL A 144 -2.42 -7.58 5.27
C VAL A 144 -3.22 -6.90 4.16
N VAL A 145 -3.68 -5.68 4.41
CA VAL A 145 -4.22 -4.78 3.38
C VAL A 145 -3.20 -3.69 3.12
N VAL A 146 -2.81 -3.51 1.86
CA VAL A 146 -1.96 -2.41 1.39
C VAL A 146 -2.82 -1.49 0.53
N TYR A 147 -2.96 -0.23 0.94
CA TYR A 147 -3.81 0.74 0.25
C TYR A 147 -2.98 1.92 -0.29
N ASP A 148 -2.67 1.89 -1.57
CA ASP A 148 -1.89 2.92 -2.28
C ASP A 148 -2.80 3.72 -3.22
N TYR A 149 -3.25 4.88 -2.85
CA TYR A 149 -3.13 5.64 -1.62
C TYR A 149 -4.47 6.28 -1.23
N LEU A 150 -4.60 6.76 -0.01
CA LEU A 150 -5.75 7.56 0.42
C LEU A 150 -5.79 8.84 -0.40
N LYS A 151 -6.69 8.86 -1.38
CA LYS A 151 -6.87 9.97 -2.31
C LYS A 151 -8.15 10.70 -1.96
N LEU A 152 -8.07 12.01 -1.95
CA LEU A 152 -9.25 12.83 -1.93
C LEU A 152 -10.03 12.60 -3.21
N MET A 153 -11.23 12.12 -3.06
CA MET A 153 -12.17 12.08 -4.16
C MET A 153 -12.49 13.52 -4.53
N SER A 154 -12.18 13.91 -5.74
CA SER A 154 -12.56 15.20 -6.29
C SER A 154 -14.09 15.31 -6.33
N SER A 155 -14.68 15.85 -5.27
CA SER A 155 -15.98 16.48 -5.40
C SER A 155 -15.73 17.86 -5.97
N ASN A 156 -16.44 18.25 -7.03
CA ASN A 156 -16.37 19.56 -7.66
C ASN A 156 -16.69 20.75 -6.73
N SER A 157 -16.75 20.53 -5.43
CA SER A 157 -17.14 21.47 -4.39
C SER A 157 -16.11 21.67 -3.26
N ILE A 158 -14.94 21.01 -3.30
CA ILE A 158 -13.93 21.20 -2.25
C ILE A 158 -12.99 22.33 -2.66
N THR A 159 -13.32 23.54 -2.23
CA THR A 159 -12.56 24.76 -2.52
C THR A 159 -11.55 25.16 -1.44
N ASN A 160 -11.43 24.40 -0.33
CA ASN A 160 -10.56 24.77 0.80
C ASN A 160 -9.73 23.57 1.28
N ASN A 161 -8.43 23.79 1.51
CA ASN A 161 -7.49 22.82 2.09
C ASN A 161 -8.01 22.16 3.38
N ILE A 162 -8.72 22.90 4.24
CA ILE A 162 -9.30 22.42 5.50
C ILE A 162 -10.32 21.28 5.26
N GLN A 163 -11.12 21.38 4.19
CA GLN A 163 -12.11 20.34 3.85
C GLN A 163 -11.43 19.07 3.34
N GLU A 164 -10.30 19.21 2.66
CA GLU A 164 -9.50 18.07 2.20
C GLU A 164 -8.98 17.23 3.36
N TYR A 165 -8.37 17.85 4.36
CA TYR A 165 -7.85 17.13 5.53
C TYR A 165 -8.94 16.53 6.39
N GLN A 166 -10.10 17.17 6.46
CA GLN A 166 -11.26 16.59 7.14
C GLN A 166 -11.74 15.32 6.43
N ALA A 167 -11.82 15.32 5.11
CA ALA A 167 -12.22 14.17 4.33
C ALA A 167 -11.22 13.00 4.49
N LEU A 168 -9.90 13.27 4.45
CA LEU A 168 -8.87 12.27 4.74
C LEU A 168 -9.00 11.72 6.17
N GLY A 169 -9.24 12.58 7.14
CA GLY A 169 -9.48 12.18 8.52
C GLY A 169 -10.66 11.22 8.67
N PHE A 170 -11.76 11.46 7.96
CA PHE A 170 -12.90 10.53 7.93
C PHE A 170 -12.53 9.20 7.28
N GLN A 171 -11.78 9.20 6.17
CA GLN A 171 -11.34 7.99 5.50
C GLN A 171 -10.43 7.14 6.40
N ILE A 172 -9.45 7.76 7.07
CA ILE A 172 -8.55 7.05 7.99
C ILE A 172 -9.32 6.50 9.19
N THR A 173 -10.24 7.27 9.75
CA THR A 173 -11.09 6.81 10.87
C THR A 173 -11.93 5.60 10.45
N ALA A 174 -12.55 5.65 9.28
CA ALA A 174 -13.37 4.55 8.79
C ALA A 174 -12.52 3.30 8.50
N LEU A 175 -11.32 3.47 7.93
CA LEU A 175 -10.37 2.39 7.70
C LEU A 175 -9.88 1.78 9.01
N HIS A 176 -9.52 2.61 9.99
CA HIS A 176 -9.11 2.15 11.32
C HIS A 176 -10.24 1.37 12.02
N ASN A 177 -11.46 1.88 11.98
CA ASN A 177 -12.62 1.18 12.55
C ASN A 177 -12.84 -0.18 11.88
N LEU A 178 -12.59 -0.27 10.56
CA LEU A 178 -12.66 -1.54 9.83
C LEU A 178 -11.55 -2.50 10.29
N CYS A 179 -10.31 -2.01 10.44
CA CYS A 179 -9.17 -2.79 10.94
C CYS A 179 -9.46 -3.33 12.36
N VAL A 180 -10.01 -2.51 13.23
CA VAL A 180 -10.40 -2.92 14.60
C VAL A 180 -11.51 -3.97 14.57
N LYS A 181 -12.55 -3.74 13.75
CA LYS A 181 -13.72 -4.63 13.68
C LYS A 181 -13.36 -6.02 13.16
N TYR A 182 -12.52 -6.10 12.14
CA TYR A 182 -12.16 -7.35 11.47
C TYR A 182 -10.77 -7.87 11.86
N ASP A 183 -10.09 -7.21 12.80
CA ASP A 183 -8.82 -7.65 13.38
C ASP A 183 -7.70 -7.90 12.35
N PHE A 184 -7.44 -6.93 11.48
CA PHE A 184 -6.35 -6.99 10.50
C PHE A 184 -5.51 -5.70 10.49
N PRO A 185 -4.25 -5.74 10.04
CA PRO A 185 -3.41 -4.57 9.82
C PRO A 185 -3.64 -3.95 8.44
N CYS A 186 -3.48 -2.64 8.33
CA CYS A 186 -3.48 -1.92 7.07
C CYS A 186 -2.26 -1.02 6.96
N LEU A 187 -1.49 -1.18 5.88
CA LEU A 187 -0.47 -0.23 5.45
C LEU A 187 -1.10 0.70 4.42
N SER A 188 -1.19 1.98 4.72
CA SER A 188 -1.76 2.95 3.80
C SER A 188 -0.80 4.11 3.52
N PHE A 189 -1.05 4.80 2.44
CA PHE A 189 -0.19 5.89 1.96
C PHE A 189 -0.98 7.17 1.79
N VAL A 190 -0.31 8.30 1.97
CA VAL A 190 -0.82 9.64 1.65
C VAL A 190 0.23 10.42 0.89
N GLN A 191 -0.23 11.37 0.07
CA GLN A 191 0.67 12.21 -0.70
C GLN A 191 0.91 13.53 0.03
N LEU A 192 2.18 13.93 0.20
CA LEU A 192 2.57 15.22 0.77
C LEU A 192 2.39 16.36 -0.24
N ASN A 193 1.90 17.49 0.23
CA ASN A 193 1.85 18.75 -0.52
C ASN A 193 3.24 19.38 -0.70
N ARG A 194 3.34 20.37 -1.60
CA ARG A 194 4.60 21.07 -1.91
C ARG A 194 5.26 21.72 -0.69
N ASP A 195 4.47 22.22 0.26
CA ASP A 195 4.96 22.89 1.46
C ASP A 195 5.60 21.93 2.48
N GLY A 196 5.32 20.63 2.36
CA GLY A 196 5.96 19.57 3.13
C GLY A 196 7.41 19.27 2.74
N ILE A 197 7.99 20.05 1.80
CA ILE A 197 9.35 19.84 1.29
C ILE A 197 10.42 20.40 2.22
N THR A 198 10.11 21.52 2.87
CA THR A 198 11.11 22.32 3.59
C THR A 198 11.09 22.14 5.09
N LYS A 199 10.06 21.46 5.63
CA LYS A 199 9.94 21.21 7.07
C LYS A 199 9.91 19.71 7.33
N GLU A 200 10.89 19.20 8.03
CA GLU A 200 10.97 17.81 8.51
C GLU A 200 10.05 17.55 9.71
N SER A 201 9.05 18.38 9.89
CA SER A 201 8.12 18.30 11.01
C SER A 201 6.75 17.82 10.56
N THR A 202 5.97 17.31 11.51
CA THR A 202 4.56 17.00 11.34
C THR A 202 3.72 18.18 10.82
N ASP A 203 4.20 19.41 11.00
CA ASP A 203 3.62 20.63 10.43
C ASP A 203 3.70 20.69 8.90
N ALA A 204 4.60 19.91 8.30
CA ALA A 204 4.71 19.76 6.85
C ALA A 204 3.51 19.07 6.22
N VAL A 205 2.77 18.33 7.01
CA VAL A 205 1.46 17.78 6.71
C VAL A 205 0.40 18.79 7.19
N SER A 206 0.52 20.04 6.76
CA SER A 206 -0.30 21.16 7.26
C SER A 206 -1.79 20.83 7.22
N GLY A 207 -2.44 20.87 8.36
CA GLY A 207 -3.82 20.43 8.58
C GLY A 207 -3.95 18.97 9.02
N SER A 208 -2.86 18.22 9.16
CA SER A 208 -2.89 16.77 9.37
C SER A 208 -2.55 16.31 10.79
N ASP A 209 -2.46 17.18 11.77
CA ASP A 209 -2.39 16.74 13.18
C ASP A 209 -3.43 15.65 13.46
N ARG A 210 -4.61 15.81 12.85
CA ARG A 210 -5.68 14.83 12.94
C ARG A 210 -5.35 13.49 12.28
N LEU A 211 -4.58 13.48 11.18
CA LEU A 211 -4.17 12.24 10.50
C LEU A 211 -3.19 11.44 11.37
N ILE A 212 -2.26 12.14 12.01
CA ILE A 212 -1.28 11.55 12.93
C ILE A 212 -1.97 10.96 14.16
N TRP A 213 -3.02 11.61 14.65
CA TRP A 213 -3.79 11.12 15.80
C TRP A 213 -4.67 9.91 15.51
N LEU A 214 -5.03 9.71 14.23
CA LEU A 214 -5.94 8.65 13.81
C LEU A 214 -5.25 7.39 13.29
N CYS A 215 -3.96 7.47 12.94
CA CYS A 215 -3.16 6.32 12.56
C CYS A 215 -2.34 5.79 13.73
N THR A 216 -1.93 4.54 13.64
CA THR A 216 -1.14 3.88 14.68
C THR A 216 0.33 4.28 14.62
N SER A 217 0.87 4.37 13.40
CA SER A 217 2.19 4.92 13.11
C SER A 217 2.11 5.87 11.92
N PHE A 218 2.97 6.88 11.94
CA PHE A 218 3.11 7.83 10.84
C PHE A 218 4.57 7.93 10.43
N SER A 219 4.86 7.59 9.19
CA SER A 219 6.21 7.60 8.63
C SER A 219 6.30 8.57 7.45
N ILE A 220 7.43 9.26 7.34
CA ILE A 220 7.73 10.13 6.20
C ILE A 220 8.78 9.46 5.33
N PHE A 221 8.42 9.14 4.09
CA PHE A 221 9.31 8.57 3.11
C PHE A 221 9.89 9.66 2.23
N LYS A 222 11.19 9.86 2.32
CA LYS A 222 11.94 10.90 1.60
C LYS A 222 13.18 10.34 0.91
N LEU A 223 13.66 11.02 -0.11
CA LEU A 223 14.99 10.76 -0.66
C LEU A 223 16.05 11.17 0.35
N LYS A 224 17.13 10.41 0.43
CA LYS A 224 18.31 10.80 1.22
C LYS A 224 18.90 12.09 0.69
N SER A 225 19.37 12.96 1.59
CA SER A 225 20.19 14.09 1.21
C SER A 225 21.60 13.61 0.78
N PRO A 226 22.37 14.44 0.05
CA PRO A 226 23.76 14.11 -0.28
C PRO A 226 24.64 13.82 0.95
N GLU A 227 24.29 14.38 2.09
CA GLU A 227 25.00 14.21 3.38
C GLU A 227 24.61 12.89 4.08
N GLU A 228 23.48 12.27 3.70
CA GLU A 228 22.98 11.00 4.24
C GLU A 228 23.37 9.80 3.35
N LEU A 229 23.99 10.05 2.18
CA LEU A 229 24.50 9.03 1.25
C LEU A 229 25.95 8.67 1.59
#